data_20ed1bc3b3d90f098e5ea4937d804ec8
#
_entry.id   20ed1bc3b3d90f098e5ea4937d804ec8
#
_cell.length_a   1.000
_cell.length_b   1.000
_cell.length_c   1.000
_cell.angle_alpha   90.00
_cell.angle_beta   90.00
_cell.angle_gamma   90.00
#
_symmetry.space_group_name_H-M   'P 1'
#
loop_
_entity.id
_entity.type
_entity.pdbx_description
1 polymer ?
#
loop_
_entity_poly.entity_id
_entity_poly.type
_entity_poly.pdbx_seq_one_letter_code
_entity_poly.pdbx_strand_id
1 'polypeptide(L)'
;VPGESMNTLKAAFADEIRTVLAEIKGNRDLIGLVIASGKKDSFIAGADISMLAACTSAQDAETLSREGQIVFAEIEALTIPVIAAIHGPCLGGGLELALACHGRVVTEHGKTVLGLPEVQLGLLPGSGGTQRLPRLIGVAKALDLMLTGKQVRAKQAKKLGLVDDVVPPSILLEAAIKLAKKGKPRHQLKRDLQGKVLETNALGRKVLFDQARKGVKAKTRGNYPAPERILEVVRIGVEEGMQAGLAAESRHFGELVMTAESAALRSIFFATTE
;
A
#
# COMPACT_ATOMS: atom_id res chain seq x y z
N VAL A 1 -6.06 13.02 11.57
CA VAL A 1 -5.91 13.01 13.03
C VAL A 1 -5.92 14.46 13.52
N PRO A 2 -6.91 14.85 14.34
CA PRO A 2 -6.94 16.21 14.90
C PRO A 2 -5.68 16.52 15.70
N GLY A 3 -5.19 17.76 15.58
CA GLY A 3 -4.00 18.22 16.32
C GLY A 3 -2.64 17.80 15.77
N GLU A 4 -2.55 16.83 14.90
CA GLU A 4 -1.30 16.39 14.28
C GLU A 4 -1.04 17.07 12.94
N SER A 5 0.23 17.25 12.56
CA SER A 5 0.61 17.85 11.27
C SER A 5 0.34 16.92 10.08
N MET A 6 0.38 15.61 10.30
CA MET A 6 0.15 14.57 9.31
C MET A 6 -0.93 13.59 9.77
N ASN A 7 -1.58 12.90 8.85
CA ASN A 7 -2.41 11.76 9.18
C ASN A 7 -1.58 10.49 9.17
N THR A 8 -1.76 9.68 10.21
CA THR A 8 -1.30 8.29 10.30
C THR A 8 -2.48 7.38 10.61
N LEU A 9 -2.42 6.14 10.19
CA LEU A 9 -3.44 5.14 10.54
C LEU A 9 -3.16 4.65 11.96
N LYS A 10 -4.06 5.00 12.89
CA LYS A 10 -4.02 4.60 14.30
C LYS A 10 -4.92 3.38 14.54
N ALA A 11 -4.80 2.75 15.71
CA ALA A 11 -5.64 1.61 16.09
C ALA A 11 -7.14 1.90 15.96
N ALA A 12 -7.58 3.09 16.38
CA ALA A 12 -8.98 3.51 16.27
C ALA A 12 -9.51 3.62 14.82
N PHE A 13 -8.62 3.71 13.82
CA PHE A 13 -9.03 3.87 12.42
C PHE A 13 -9.94 2.73 11.94
N ALA A 14 -9.70 1.51 12.38
CA ALA A 14 -10.49 0.35 11.96
C ALA A 14 -11.97 0.50 12.37
N ASP A 15 -12.24 0.95 13.59
CA ASP A 15 -13.60 1.11 14.10
C ASP A 15 -14.26 2.36 13.51
N GLU A 16 -13.53 3.45 13.39
CA GLU A 16 -14.02 4.68 12.75
C GLU A 16 -14.43 4.42 11.29
N ILE A 17 -13.60 3.74 10.50
CA ILE A 17 -13.94 3.47 9.10
C ILE A 17 -15.10 2.47 8.98
N ARG A 18 -15.22 1.47 9.85
CA ARG A 18 -16.36 0.54 9.85
C ARG A 18 -17.68 1.27 10.13
N THR A 19 -17.68 2.23 11.05
CA THR A 19 -18.84 3.08 11.33
C THR A 19 -19.26 3.82 10.06
N VAL A 20 -18.32 4.49 9.39
CA VAL A 20 -18.58 5.21 8.13
C VAL A 20 -19.05 4.25 7.02
N LEU A 21 -18.42 3.06 6.91
CA LEU A 21 -18.81 2.07 5.91
C LEU A 21 -20.24 1.53 6.15
N ALA A 22 -20.67 1.40 7.41
CA ALA A 22 -22.04 1.00 7.75
C ALA A 22 -23.05 2.07 7.32
N GLU A 23 -22.76 3.34 7.56
CA GLU A 23 -23.61 4.47 7.10
C GLU A 23 -23.69 4.50 5.57
N ILE A 24 -22.56 4.31 4.86
CA ILE A 24 -22.51 4.28 3.40
C ILE A 24 -23.36 3.13 2.85
N LYS A 25 -23.24 1.92 3.42
CA LYS A 25 -24.01 0.75 3.00
C LYS A 25 -25.52 0.92 3.24
N GLY A 26 -25.90 1.69 4.27
CA GLY A 26 -27.29 2.01 4.58
C GLY A 26 -27.93 3.08 3.68
N ASN A 27 -27.14 3.88 2.98
CA ASN A 27 -27.64 4.99 2.17
C ASN A 27 -27.61 4.64 0.66
N ARG A 28 -28.80 4.37 0.12
CA ARG A 28 -28.98 3.97 -1.30
C ARG A 28 -28.86 5.14 -2.30
N ASP A 29 -28.87 6.38 -1.83
CA ASP A 29 -28.76 7.57 -2.68
C ASP A 29 -27.30 7.90 -3.03
N LEU A 30 -26.35 7.27 -2.35
CA LEU A 30 -24.93 7.45 -2.62
C LEU A 30 -24.51 6.77 -3.91
N ILE A 31 -23.96 7.53 -4.85
CA ILE A 31 -23.50 7.06 -6.14
C ILE A 31 -21.96 6.89 -6.20
N GLY A 32 -21.25 7.30 -5.19
CA GLY A 32 -19.78 7.20 -5.09
C GLY A 32 -19.25 7.79 -3.79
N LEU A 33 -18.02 7.46 -3.47
CA LEU A 33 -17.28 7.93 -2.29
C LEU A 33 -15.94 8.54 -2.73
N VAL A 34 -15.56 9.64 -2.10
CA VAL A 34 -14.22 10.23 -2.24
C VAL A 34 -13.55 10.25 -0.87
N ILE A 35 -12.39 9.63 -0.75
CA ILE A 35 -11.54 9.70 0.44
C ILE A 35 -10.50 10.79 0.21
N ALA A 36 -10.57 11.84 1.01
CA ALA A 36 -9.66 12.98 0.95
C ALA A 36 -9.13 13.34 2.33
N SER A 37 -8.00 13.99 2.39
CA SER A 37 -7.43 14.49 3.64
C SER A 37 -7.90 15.91 3.93
N GLY A 38 -8.24 16.20 5.18
CA GLY A 38 -8.43 17.56 5.67
C GLY A 38 -7.15 18.32 6.01
N LYS A 39 -5.97 17.67 5.88
CA LYS A 39 -4.66 18.31 6.10
C LYS A 39 -4.21 19.05 4.84
N LYS A 40 -3.51 20.18 5.06
CA LYS A 40 -3.07 21.05 3.98
C LYS A 40 -2.10 20.37 3.00
N ASP A 41 -1.14 19.60 3.52
CA ASP A 41 -0.01 19.06 2.74
C ASP A 41 0.24 17.57 3.00
N SER A 42 -0.76 16.80 3.47
CA SER A 42 -0.59 15.38 3.76
C SER A 42 -1.87 14.61 3.46
N PHE A 43 -1.74 13.50 2.74
CA PHE A 43 -2.83 12.53 2.64
C PHE A 43 -2.79 11.59 3.85
N ILE A 44 -1.99 10.52 3.79
CA ILE A 44 -1.73 9.61 4.92
C ILE A 44 -0.26 9.15 4.81
N ALA A 45 0.53 9.43 5.84
CA ALA A 45 1.97 9.19 5.83
C ALA A 45 2.38 7.78 6.32
N GLY A 46 1.43 6.86 6.42
CA GLY A 46 1.64 5.48 6.86
C GLY A 46 0.81 5.10 8.07
N ALA A 47 1.08 3.92 8.63
CA ALA A 47 0.56 3.51 9.92
C ALA A 47 1.37 4.19 11.06
N ASP A 48 0.73 4.36 12.21
CA ASP A 48 1.43 4.80 13.42
C ASP A 48 2.33 3.66 13.92
N ILE A 49 3.63 3.83 13.70
CA ILE A 49 4.64 2.80 14.04
C ILE A 49 4.68 2.53 15.56
N SER A 50 4.24 3.48 16.40
CA SER A 50 4.15 3.28 17.84
C SER A 50 3.22 2.13 18.23
N MET A 51 2.23 1.80 17.39
CA MET A 51 1.35 0.64 17.59
C MET A 51 2.13 -0.68 17.62
N LEU A 52 3.24 -0.77 16.88
CA LEU A 52 4.08 -1.96 16.85
C LEU A 52 4.86 -2.16 18.16
N ALA A 53 5.08 -1.09 18.93
CA ALA A 53 5.70 -1.19 20.24
C ALA A 53 4.80 -1.87 21.28
N ALA A 54 3.50 -1.87 21.07
CA ALA A 54 2.52 -2.57 21.92
C ALA A 54 2.42 -4.08 21.62
N CYS A 55 2.92 -4.55 20.48
CA CYS A 55 2.92 -5.97 20.12
C CYS A 55 3.99 -6.70 20.95
N THR A 56 3.57 -7.71 21.72
CA THR A 56 4.43 -8.53 22.55
C THR A 56 4.78 -9.88 21.90
N SER A 57 4.06 -10.23 20.85
CA SER A 57 4.25 -11.48 20.10
C SER A 57 4.07 -11.26 18.59
N ALA A 58 4.57 -12.21 17.79
CA ALA A 58 4.33 -12.23 16.35
C ALA A 58 2.81 -12.32 16.05
N GLN A 59 2.05 -13.01 16.89
CA GLN A 59 0.61 -13.16 16.74
C GLN A 59 -0.15 -11.84 16.93
N ASP A 60 0.30 -10.96 17.84
CA ASP A 60 -0.30 -9.65 18.05
C ASP A 60 -0.14 -8.79 16.77
N ALA A 61 1.07 -8.78 16.23
CA ALA A 61 1.36 -8.01 15.01
C ALA A 61 0.70 -8.63 13.76
N GLU A 62 0.60 -9.97 13.67
CA GLU A 62 -0.18 -10.66 12.64
C GLU A 62 -1.65 -10.26 12.70
N THR A 63 -2.24 -10.22 13.90
CA THR A 63 -3.63 -9.80 14.10
C THR A 63 -3.85 -8.37 13.63
N LEU A 64 -2.96 -7.46 13.99
CA LEU A 64 -3.01 -6.06 13.54
C LEU A 64 -2.97 -5.95 12.00
N SER A 65 -2.09 -6.73 11.36
CA SER A 65 -2.01 -6.79 9.90
C SER A 65 -3.32 -7.31 9.29
N ARG A 66 -3.89 -8.39 9.80
CA ARG A 66 -5.16 -8.96 9.34
C ARG A 66 -6.33 -8.01 9.47
N GLU A 67 -6.39 -7.25 10.56
CA GLU A 67 -7.43 -6.22 10.73
C GLU A 67 -7.33 -5.14 9.65
N GLY A 68 -6.14 -4.66 9.35
CA GLY A 68 -5.91 -3.74 8.24
C GLY A 68 -6.35 -4.33 6.89
N GLN A 69 -6.01 -5.58 6.62
CA GLN A 69 -6.43 -6.30 5.40
C GLN A 69 -7.96 -6.39 5.29
N ILE A 70 -8.66 -6.72 6.39
CA ILE A 70 -10.12 -6.85 6.42
C ILE A 70 -10.78 -5.50 6.13
N VAL A 71 -10.38 -4.45 6.84
CA VAL A 71 -10.95 -3.10 6.65
C VAL A 71 -10.75 -2.61 5.22
N PHE A 72 -9.56 -2.84 4.64
CA PHE A 72 -9.31 -2.45 3.26
C PHE A 72 -10.07 -3.31 2.24
N ALA A 73 -10.29 -4.59 2.53
CA ALA A 73 -11.15 -5.44 1.72
C ALA A 73 -12.62 -4.99 1.77
N GLU A 74 -13.11 -4.46 2.91
CA GLU A 74 -14.45 -3.89 3.01
C GLU A 74 -14.62 -2.64 2.13
N ILE A 75 -13.60 -1.79 2.02
CA ILE A 75 -13.58 -0.64 1.10
C ILE A 75 -13.63 -1.11 -0.35
N GLU A 76 -12.78 -2.07 -0.70
CA GLU A 76 -12.70 -2.65 -2.05
C GLU A 76 -14.00 -3.33 -2.48
N ALA A 77 -14.74 -3.92 -1.53
CA ALA A 77 -16.01 -4.60 -1.77
C ALA A 77 -17.23 -3.68 -1.92
N LEU A 78 -17.11 -2.38 -1.62
CA LEU A 78 -18.24 -1.46 -1.81
C LEU A 78 -18.76 -1.50 -3.25
N THR A 79 -20.07 -1.51 -3.41
CA THR A 79 -20.73 -1.55 -4.74
C THR A 79 -20.58 -0.24 -5.50
N ILE A 80 -20.50 0.87 -4.78
CA ILE A 80 -20.27 2.22 -5.34
C ILE A 80 -18.78 2.46 -5.59
N PRO A 81 -18.39 3.35 -6.51
CA PRO A 81 -17.01 3.76 -6.73
C PRO A 81 -16.42 4.45 -5.50
N VAL A 82 -15.20 4.07 -5.12
CA VAL A 82 -14.42 4.73 -4.08
C VAL A 82 -13.17 5.31 -4.71
N ILE A 83 -12.95 6.61 -4.61
CA ILE A 83 -11.81 7.31 -5.20
C ILE A 83 -10.96 7.96 -4.10
N ALA A 84 -9.67 7.65 -4.09
CA ALA A 84 -8.72 8.36 -3.25
C ALA A 84 -8.29 9.66 -3.93
N ALA A 85 -8.50 10.79 -3.25
CA ALA A 85 -8.05 12.13 -3.67
C ALA A 85 -6.80 12.50 -2.87
N ILE A 86 -5.63 12.35 -3.49
CA ILE A 86 -4.34 12.34 -2.82
C ILE A 86 -3.60 13.66 -3.02
N HIS A 87 -3.30 14.36 -1.92
CA HIS A 87 -2.40 15.51 -1.88
C HIS A 87 -1.37 15.34 -0.77
N GLY A 88 -0.09 15.50 -1.09
CA GLY A 88 1.01 15.24 -0.16
C GLY A 88 1.39 13.76 -0.04
N PRO A 89 2.11 13.36 1.02
CA PRO A 89 2.57 11.99 1.23
C PRO A 89 1.43 10.99 1.32
N CYS A 90 1.55 9.89 0.55
CA CYS A 90 0.68 8.71 0.55
C CYS A 90 1.58 7.48 0.63
N LEU A 91 1.97 7.11 1.83
CA LEU A 91 3.04 6.15 2.09
C LEU A 91 2.54 4.98 2.93
N GLY A 92 3.17 3.82 2.79
CA GLY A 92 2.86 2.64 3.60
C GLY A 92 1.37 2.30 3.62
N GLY A 93 0.81 2.12 4.81
CA GLY A 93 -0.63 1.89 5.00
C GLY A 93 -1.53 2.92 4.32
N GLY A 94 -1.07 4.16 4.14
CA GLY A 94 -1.79 5.18 3.37
C GLY A 94 -1.88 4.86 1.88
N LEU A 95 -0.82 4.29 1.30
CA LEU A 95 -0.88 3.78 -0.07
C LEU A 95 -1.68 2.48 -0.15
N GLU A 96 -1.60 1.62 0.86
CA GLU A 96 -2.41 0.39 0.92
C GLU A 96 -3.91 0.68 0.96
N LEU A 97 -4.35 1.69 1.74
CA LEU A 97 -5.72 2.21 1.69
C LEU A 97 -6.07 2.73 0.29
N ALA A 98 -5.20 3.53 -0.31
CA ALA A 98 -5.44 4.06 -1.65
C ALA A 98 -5.50 2.95 -2.71
N LEU A 99 -4.74 1.86 -2.56
CA LEU A 99 -4.79 0.67 -3.41
C LEU A 99 -6.10 -0.11 -3.25
N ALA A 100 -6.73 -0.08 -2.08
CA ALA A 100 -8.04 -0.67 -1.84
C ALA A 100 -9.19 0.18 -2.44
N CYS A 101 -8.96 1.46 -2.71
CA CYS A 101 -9.91 2.29 -3.45
C CYS A 101 -9.98 1.87 -4.93
N HIS A 102 -11.16 2.09 -5.54
CA HIS A 102 -11.37 1.77 -6.95
C HIS A 102 -10.59 2.68 -7.90
N GLY A 103 -10.32 3.93 -7.51
CA GLY A 103 -9.53 4.88 -8.29
C GLY A 103 -8.69 5.81 -7.41
N ARG A 104 -7.70 6.47 -8.03
CA ARG A 104 -6.73 7.35 -7.36
C ARG A 104 -6.46 8.57 -8.23
N VAL A 105 -6.80 9.76 -7.72
CA VAL A 105 -6.44 11.04 -8.32
C VAL A 105 -5.41 11.70 -7.43
N VAL A 106 -4.32 12.18 -8.00
CA VAL A 106 -3.21 12.80 -7.24
C VAL A 106 -2.91 14.21 -7.72
N THR A 107 -2.37 15.02 -6.83
CA THR A 107 -1.95 16.38 -7.22
C THR A 107 -0.54 16.39 -7.80
N GLU A 108 -0.31 17.34 -8.72
CA GLU A 108 1.00 17.65 -9.30
C GLU A 108 1.87 18.48 -8.33
N HIS A 109 1.75 18.28 -7.04
CA HIS A 109 2.50 19.05 -6.04
C HIS A 109 3.82 18.35 -5.66
N GLY A 110 4.86 19.15 -5.37
CA GLY A 110 6.20 18.64 -5.05
C GLY A 110 6.27 17.74 -3.81
N LYS A 111 5.33 17.91 -2.87
CA LYS A 111 5.21 17.05 -1.68
C LYS A 111 4.41 15.77 -1.92
N THR A 112 3.71 15.66 -3.06
CA THR A 112 2.90 14.47 -3.37
C THR A 112 3.81 13.35 -3.84
N VAL A 113 3.95 12.35 -2.98
CA VAL A 113 4.75 11.15 -3.20
C VAL A 113 3.98 9.92 -2.76
N LEU A 114 4.18 8.80 -3.47
CA LEU A 114 3.55 7.52 -3.19
C LEU A 114 4.63 6.45 -3.04
N GLY A 115 4.46 5.52 -2.10
CA GLY A 115 5.41 4.43 -1.90
C GLY A 115 5.04 3.49 -0.78
N LEU A 116 5.72 2.34 -0.75
CA LEU A 116 5.65 1.34 0.32
C LEU A 116 7.06 1.22 0.94
N PRO A 117 7.43 2.11 1.89
CA PRO A 117 8.78 2.17 2.43
C PRO A 117 9.03 1.23 3.61
N GLU A 118 8.14 0.29 3.92
CA GLU A 118 8.17 -0.60 5.08
C GLU A 118 9.48 -1.37 5.20
N VAL A 119 10.10 -1.72 4.06
CA VAL A 119 11.40 -2.40 4.02
C VAL A 119 12.52 -1.61 4.71
N GLN A 120 12.42 -0.29 4.76
CA GLN A 120 13.36 0.60 5.45
C GLN A 120 13.24 0.50 6.98
N LEU A 121 12.13 -0.06 7.46
CA LEU A 121 11.88 -0.37 8.88
C LEU A 121 12.08 -1.86 9.19
N GLY A 122 12.63 -2.64 8.24
CA GLY A 122 12.78 -4.08 8.38
C GLY A 122 11.44 -4.83 8.34
N LEU A 123 10.44 -4.24 7.71
CA LEU A 123 9.07 -4.78 7.59
C LEU A 123 8.69 -4.99 6.12
N LEU A 124 7.53 -5.59 5.90
CA LEU A 124 6.84 -5.64 4.61
C LEU A 124 5.51 -4.86 4.72
N PRO A 125 4.87 -4.44 3.61
CA PRO A 125 3.52 -3.90 3.64
C PRO A 125 2.55 -4.92 4.23
N GLY A 126 1.77 -4.54 5.27
CA GLY A 126 0.99 -5.48 6.07
C GLY A 126 -0.52 -5.45 5.84
N SER A 127 -1.04 -4.53 5.02
CA SER A 127 -2.49 -4.36 4.84
C SER A 127 -2.96 -4.66 3.41
N GLY A 128 -2.26 -5.56 2.72
CA GLY A 128 -2.58 -6.02 1.37
C GLY A 128 -1.78 -5.34 0.26
N GLY A 129 -0.79 -4.52 0.60
CA GLY A 129 0.06 -3.82 -0.36
C GLY A 129 0.87 -4.78 -1.22
N THR A 130 1.39 -5.87 -0.65
CA THR A 130 2.14 -6.88 -1.38
C THR A 130 1.28 -7.63 -2.40
N GLN A 131 -0.05 -7.56 -2.27
CA GLN A 131 -0.99 -8.24 -3.15
C GLN A 131 -1.65 -7.29 -4.17
N ARG A 132 -2.06 -6.10 -3.74
CA ARG A 132 -2.77 -5.14 -4.61
C ARG A 132 -1.81 -4.44 -5.59
N LEU A 133 -0.63 -4.04 -5.12
CA LEU A 133 0.32 -3.31 -5.96
C LEU A 133 0.79 -4.13 -7.19
N PRO A 134 1.23 -5.41 -7.06
CA PRO A 134 1.62 -6.22 -8.22
C PRO A 134 0.48 -6.44 -9.23
N ARG A 135 -0.76 -6.54 -8.74
CA ARG A 135 -1.94 -6.70 -9.60
C ARG A 135 -2.27 -5.44 -10.39
N LEU A 136 -1.91 -4.28 -9.83
CA LEU A 136 -2.18 -2.98 -10.46
C LEU A 136 -1.10 -2.58 -11.48
N ILE A 137 0.20 -2.67 -11.11
CA ILE A 137 1.30 -2.13 -11.92
C ILE A 137 2.26 -3.20 -12.49
N GLY A 138 2.05 -4.47 -12.17
CA GLY A 138 2.93 -5.60 -12.54
C GLY A 138 3.93 -5.96 -11.44
N VAL A 139 4.36 -7.22 -11.46
CA VAL A 139 5.20 -7.80 -10.40
C VAL A 139 6.57 -7.13 -10.32
N ALA A 140 7.24 -6.96 -11.45
CA ALA A 140 8.59 -6.40 -11.49
C ALA A 140 8.64 -4.97 -10.93
N LYS A 141 7.68 -4.12 -11.33
CA LYS A 141 7.60 -2.73 -10.87
C LYS A 141 7.20 -2.64 -9.38
N ALA A 142 6.30 -3.51 -8.96
CA ALA A 142 5.87 -3.57 -7.56
C ALA A 142 7.01 -4.02 -6.64
N LEU A 143 7.75 -5.07 -7.03
CA LEU A 143 8.94 -5.52 -6.30
C LEU A 143 10.00 -4.43 -6.21
N ASP A 144 10.27 -3.68 -7.29
CA ASP A 144 11.21 -2.58 -7.26
C ASP A 144 10.81 -1.50 -6.24
N LEU A 145 9.52 -1.14 -6.15
CA LEU A 145 9.03 -0.20 -5.13
C LEU A 145 9.15 -0.75 -3.71
N MET A 146 8.72 -1.98 -3.47
CA MET A 146 8.69 -2.57 -2.13
C MET A 146 10.08 -2.95 -1.61
N LEU A 147 10.97 -3.48 -2.47
CA LEU A 147 12.32 -3.90 -2.07
C LEU A 147 13.29 -2.74 -1.85
N THR A 148 13.00 -1.58 -2.42
CA THR A 148 13.83 -0.39 -2.26
C THR A 148 13.23 0.64 -1.31
N GLY A 149 11.92 0.55 -1.04
CA GLY A 149 11.19 1.56 -0.28
C GLY A 149 11.14 2.93 -0.96
N LYS A 150 11.44 2.99 -2.27
CA LYS A 150 11.48 4.27 -3.00
C LYS A 150 10.10 4.86 -3.15
N GLN A 151 10.07 6.19 -3.10
CA GLN A 151 8.87 6.98 -3.32
C GLN A 151 8.83 7.47 -4.77
N VAL A 152 7.63 7.49 -5.36
CA VAL A 152 7.41 7.99 -6.72
C VAL A 152 6.55 9.25 -6.70
N ARG A 153 6.90 10.22 -7.53
CA ARG A 153 6.14 11.46 -7.70
C ARG A 153 4.95 11.24 -8.64
N ALA A 154 3.98 12.15 -8.61
CA ALA A 154 2.72 12.07 -9.33
C ALA A 154 2.85 11.66 -10.82
N LYS A 155 3.72 12.32 -11.59
CA LYS A 155 3.94 11.99 -13.01
C LYS A 155 4.50 10.58 -13.22
N GLN A 156 5.40 10.15 -12.35
CA GLN A 156 5.94 8.78 -12.38
C GLN A 156 4.88 7.76 -11.98
N ALA A 157 4.08 8.03 -10.94
CA ALA A 157 2.97 7.20 -10.53
C ALA A 157 1.95 6.99 -11.67
N LYS A 158 1.62 8.05 -12.43
CA LYS A 158 0.77 7.96 -13.63
C LYS A 158 1.40 7.08 -14.71
N LYS A 159 2.70 7.26 -14.99
CA LYS A 159 3.42 6.44 -15.97
C LYS A 159 3.45 4.96 -15.59
N LEU A 160 3.57 4.65 -14.31
CA LEU A 160 3.52 3.28 -13.79
C LEU A 160 2.11 2.65 -13.86
N GLY A 161 1.06 3.45 -13.99
CA GLY A 161 -0.33 3.02 -13.87
C GLY A 161 -0.82 2.90 -12.42
N LEU A 162 -0.07 3.48 -11.48
CA LEU A 162 -0.42 3.48 -10.05
C LEU A 162 -1.60 4.42 -9.75
N VAL A 163 -1.77 5.47 -10.54
CA VAL A 163 -2.84 6.47 -10.38
C VAL A 163 -3.59 6.73 -11.68
N ASP A 164 -4.87 7.09 -11.57
CA ASP A 164 -5.78 7.33 -12.70
C ASP A 164 -5.59 8.70 -13.30
N ASP A 165 -5.32 9.72 -12.46
CA ASP A 165 -5.09 11.08 -12.96
C ASP A 165 -4.15 11.90 -12.08
N VAL A 166 -3.55 12.93 -12.70
CA VAL A 166 -2.67 13.91 -12.07
C VAL A 166 -3.20 15.28 -12.38
N VAL A 167 -3.53 16.05 -11.35
CA VAL A 167 -4.22 17.35 -11.49
C VAL A 167 -3.58 18.43 -10.62
N PRO A 168 -3.81 19.72 -10.92
CA PRO A 168 -3.49 20.80 -10.00
C PRO A 168 -4.22 20.65 -8.66
N PRO A 169 -3.64 21.09 -7.53
CA PRO A 169 -4.28 20.98 -6.21
C PRO A 169 -5.68 21.59 -6.13
N SER A 170 -5.91 22.70 -6.84
CA SER A 170 -7.18 23.44 -6.82
C SER A 170 -8.39 22.67 -7.35
N ILE A 171 -8.17 21.67 -8.19
CA ILE A 171 -9.27 20.86 -8.79
C ILE A 171 -9.26 19.39 -8.35
N LEU A 172 -8.46 19.03 -7.34
CA LEU A 172 -8.33 17.63 -6.89
C LEU A 172 -9.66 17.00 -6.55
N LEU A 173 -10.45 17.66 -5.71
CA LEU A 173 -11.73 17.11 -5.24
C LEU A 173 -12.74 17.02 -6.39
N GLU A 174 -12.81 18.04 -7.24
CA GLU A 174 -13.66 18.03 -8.43
C GLU A 174 -13.31 16.87 -9.38
N ALA A 175 -12.03 16.67 -9.65
CA ALA A 175 -11.56 15.58 -10.51
C ALA A 175 -11.87 14.19 -9.91
N ALA A 176 -11.72 14.03 -8.60
CA ALA A 176 -12.07 12.78 -7.91
C ALA A 176 -13.57 12.51 -7.94
N ILE A 177 -14.41 13.52 -7.69
CA ILE A 177 -15.88 13.42 -7.80
C ILE A 177 -16.29 13.07 -9.24
N LYS A 178 -15.69 13.74 -10.23
CA LYS A 178 -15.94 13.45 -11.65
C LYS A 178 -15.57 12.01 -12.01
N LEU A 179 -14.47 11.49 -11.47
CA LEU A 179 -14.08 10.10 -11.65
C LEU A 179 -15.08 9.14 -10.98
N ALA A 180 -15.51 9.42 -9.76
CA ALA A 180 -16.52 8.62 -9.05
C ALA A 180 -17.84 8.55 -9.82
N LYS A 181 -18.31 9.68 -10.36
CA LYS A 181 -19.56 9.75 -11.17
C LYS A 181 -19.50 8.91 -12.45
N LYS A 182 -18.31 8.58 -12.97
CA LYS A 182 -18.13 7.70 -14.12
C LYS A 182 -18.25 6.21 -13.80
N GLY A 183 -18.35 5.85 -12.54
CA GLY A 183 -18.36 4.47 -12.05
C GLY A 183 -16.98 3.97 -11.64
N LYS A 184 -16.88 2.67 -11.34
CA LYS A 184 -15.62 2.04 -10.93
C LYS A 184 -14.63 2.04 -12.10
N PRO A 185 -13.43 2.64 -11.94
CA PRO A 185 -12.40 2.58 -12.97
C PRO A 185 -12.00 1.13 -13.25
N ARG A 186 -11.84 0.81 -14.54
CA ARG A 186 -11.34 -0.51 -14.97
C ARG A 186 -9.86 -0.40 -15.22
N HIS A 187 -9.06 -0.97 -14.34
CA HIS A 187 -7.61 -1.02 -14.50
C HIS A 187 -7.22 -2.22 -15.35
N GLN A 188 -6.62 -1.96 -16.50
CA GLN A 188 -5.99 -3.00 -17.30
C GLN A 188 -4.47 -2.91 -17.08
N LEU A 189 -3.89 -3.97 -16.53
CA LEU A 189 -2.45 -4.05 -16.34
C LEU A 189 -1.73 -3.98 -17.70
N LYS A 190 -1.11 -2.83 -17.96
CA LYS A 190 -0.30 -2.61 -19.16
C LYS A 190 1.09 -3.20 -18.93
N ARG A 191 1.28 -4.44 -19.38
CA ARG A 191 2.62 -5.06 -19.42
C ARG A 191 3.36 -4.56 -20.64
N ASP A 192 4.60 -4.11 -20.45
CA ASP A 192 5.57 -3.99 -21.52
C ASP A 192 5.99 -5.38 -22.04
N LEU A 193 6.84 -5.44 -23.05
CA LEU A 193 7.26 -6.69 -23.64
C LEU A 193 7.95 -7.61 -22.61
N GLN A 194 8.79 -7.04 -21.74
CA GLN A 194 9.47 -7.77 -20.67
C GLN A 194 8.48 -8.33 -19.66
N GLY A 195 7.50 -7.55 -19.20
CA GLY A 195 6.45 -8.00 -18.31
C GLY A 195 5.55 -9.09 -18.93
N LYS A 196 5.28 -9.01 -20.24
CA LYS A 196 4.57 -10.08 -20.95
C LYS A 196 5.33 -11.40 -20.93
N VAL A 197 6.65 -11.38 -21.09
CA VAL A 197 7.48 -12.59 -21.09
C VAL A 197 7.68 -13.14 -19.68
N LEU A 198 7.98 -12.26 -18.70
CA LEU A 198 8.39 -12.69 -17.36
C LEU A 198 7.21 -12.95 -16.40
N GLU A 199 6.04 -12.33 -16.59
CA GLU A 199 4.95 -12.42 -15.61
C GLU A 199 3.83 -13.38 -16.01
N THR A 200 3.72 -13.77 -17.31
CA THR A 200 2.56 -14.51 -17.79
C THR A 200 2.68 -16.03 -17.68
N ASN A 201 3.87 -16.56 -17.51
CA ASN A 201 4.09 -18.00 -17.41
C ASN A 201 5.00 -18.37 -16.24
N ALA A 202 4.99 -19.63 -15.81
CA ALA A 202 5.72 -20.11 -14.64
C ALA A 202 7.23 -19.95 -14.77
N LEU A 203 7.80 -20.24 -15.96
CA LEU A 203 9.24 -20.13 -16.20
C LEU A 203 9.70 -18.66 -16.13
N GLY A 204 8.96 -17.76 -16.78
CA GLY A 204 9.24 -16.32 -16.72
C GLY A 204 9.18 -15.80 -15.29
N ARG A 205 8.15 -16.17 -14.52
CA ARG A 205 8.05 -15.78 -13.11
C ARG A 205 9.23 -16.30 -12.28
N LYS A 206 9.63 -17.56 -12.48
CA LYS A 206 10.82 -18.11 -11.81
C LYS A 206 12.05 -17.25 -12.09
N VAL A 207 12.32 -16.92 -13.36
CA VAL A 207 13.45 -16.07 -13.75
C VAL A 207 13.37 -14.70 -13.06
N LEU A 208 12.18 -14.07 -13.04
CA LEU A 208 11.96 -12.77 -12.42
C LEU A 208 12.29 -12.81 -10.91
N PHE A 209 11.73 -13.78 -10.18
CA PHE A 209 11.98 -13.91 -8.74
C PHE A 209 13.43 -14.29 -8.42
N ASP A 210 14.07 -15.14 -9.22
CA ASP A 210 15.48 -15.50 -9.07
C ASP A 210 16.40 -14.27 -9.28
N GLN A 211 16.11 -13.44 -10.28
CA GLN A 211 16.86 -12.20 -10.51
C GLN A 211 16.66 -11.21 -9.36
N ALA A 212 15.42 -11.02 -8.91
CA ALA A 212 15.11 -10.14 -7.78
C ALA A 212 15.83 -10.62 -6.50
N ARG A 213 15.82 -11.93 -6.22
CA ARG A 213 16.52 -12.52 -5.07
C ARG A 213 18.03 -12.32 -5.15
N LYS A 214 18.65 -12.52 -6.32
CA LYS A 214 20.07 -12.21 -6.52
C LYS A 214 20.39 -10.75 -6.23
N GLY A 215 19.54 -9.82 -6.69
CA GLY A 215 19.67 -8.38 -6.41
C GLY A 215 19.56 -8.05 -4.93
N VAL A 216 18.57 -8.63 -4.23
CA VAL A 216 18.41 -8.50 -2.78
C VAL A 216 19.66 -9.01 -2.06
N LYS A 217 20.10 -10.24 -2.34
CA LYS A 217 21.27 -10.86 -1.68
C LYS A 217 22.55 -10.04 -1.90
N ALA A 218 22.76 -9.51 -3.10
CA ALA A 218 23.91 -8.67 -3.40
C ALA A 218 23.94 -7.38 -2.56
N LYS A 219 22.78 -6.77 -2.28
CA LYS A 219 22.66 -5.53 -1.52
C LYS A 219 22.65 -5.76 0.00
N THR A 220 21.95 -6.78 0.46
CA THR A 220 21.72 -7.03 1.89
C THR A 220 22.75 -7.97 2.51
N ARG A 221 23.49 -8.74 1.69
CA ARG A 221 24.36 -9.83 2.12
C ARG A 221 23.68 -10.86 3.04
N GLY A 222 22.34 -10.90 3.00
CA GLY A 222 21.52 -11.78 3.85
C GLY A 222 21.26 -11.27 5.26
N ASN A 223 21.67 -10.04 5.59
CA ASN A 223 21.54 -9.48 6.95
C ASN A 223 20.14 -8.87 7.24
N TYR A 224 19.29 -8.76 6.23
CA TYR A 224 17.95 -8.16 6.38
C TYR A 224 16.87 -9.16 5.91
N PRO A 225 16.02 -9.67 6.81
CA PRO A 225 15.01 -10.67 6.45
C PRO A 225 13.85 -10.11 5.62
N ALA A 226 13.46 -8.85 5.81
CA ALA A 226 12.29 -8.26 5.18
C ALA A 226 12.27 -8.35 3.64
N PRO A 227 13.33 -8.06 2.89
CA PRO A 227 13.32 -8.19 1.44
C PRO A 227 13.06 -9.61 0.94
N GLU A 228 13.59 -10.64 1.62
CA GLU A 228 13.32 -12.05 1.25
C GLU A 228 11.85 -12.41 1.52
N ARG A 229 11.27 -11.93 2.62
CA ARG A 229 9.85 -12.13 2.94
C ARG A 229 8.93 -11.42 1.95
N ILE A 230 9.29 -10.22 1.49
CA ILE A 230 8.56 -9.52 0.42
C ILE A 230 8.53 -10.38 -0.85
N LEU A 231 9.67 -10.92 -1.27
CA LEU A 231 9.75 -11.80 -2.45
C LEU A 231 8.87 -13.05 -2.29
N GLU A 232 8.93 -13.69 -1.13
CA GLU A 232 8.15 -14.89 -0.82
C GLU A 232 6.65 -14.62 -0.87
N VAL A 233 6.18 -13.58 -0.18
CA VAL A 233 4.76 -13.22 -0.08
C VAL A 233 4.18 -12.82 -1.44
N VAL A 234 4.92 -12.03 -2.21
CA VAL A 234 4.49 -11.66 -3.57
C VAL A 234 4.43 -12.89 -4.47
N ARG A 235 5.40 -13.81 -4.37
CA ARG A 235 5.39 -15.06 -5.14
C ARG A 235 4.17 -15.92 -4.80
N ILE A 236 3.90 -16.16 -3.51
CA ILE A 236 2.72 -16.89 -3.07
C ILE A 236 1.45 -16.26 -3.64
N GLY A 237 1.29 -14.95 -3.52
CA GLY A 237 0.11 -14.27 -4.03
C GLY A 237 -0.07 -14.33 -5.54
N VAL A 238 1.03 -14.43 -6.30
CA VAL A 238 0.99 -14.57 -7.77
C VAL A 238 0.72 -16.01 -8.21
N GLU A 239 1.24 -16.99 -7.47
CA GLU A 239 1.16 -18.42 -7.82
C GLU A 239 -0.09 -19.09 -7.25
N GLU A 240 -0.48 -18.75 -6.02
CA GLU A 240 -1.54 -19.41 -5.25
C GLU A 240 -2.80 -18.53 -5.06
N GLY A 241 -2.72 -17.28 -5.47
CA GLY A 241 -3.84 -16.34 -5.41
C GLY A 241 -3.81 -15.37 -4.23
N MET A 242 -4.73 -14.40 -4.28
CA MET A 242 -4.73 -13.26 -3.35
C MET A 242 -4.89 -13.67 -1.89
N GLN A 243 -5.75 -14.63 -1.58
CA GLN A 243 -6.02 -15.05 -0.20
C GLN A 243 -4.80 -15.73 0.43
N ALA A 244 -4.13 -16.61 -0.30
CA ALA A 244 -2.88 -17.23 0.16
C ALA A 244 -1.79 -16.17 0.38
N GLY A 245 -1.67 -15.21 -0.53
CA GLY A 245 -0.75 -14.09 -0.42
C GLY A 245 -1.03 -13.21 0.80
N LEU A 246 -2.29 -12.87 1.08
CA LEU A 246 -2.68 -12.08 2.25
C LEU A 246 -2.39 -12.83 3.57
N ALA A 247 -2.67 -14.14 3.61
CA ALA A 247 -2.35 -14.96 4.79
C ALA A 247 -0.83 -15.04 5.03
N ALA A 248 -0.03 -15.17 3.98
CA ALA A 248 1.42 -15.14 4.09
C ALA A 248 1.94 -13.74 4.49
N GLU A 249 1.33 -12.67 3.96
CA GLU A 249 1.67 -11.28 4.29
C GLU A 249 1.51 -11.01 5.78
N SER A 250 0.33 -11.30 6.35
CA SER A 250 0.08 -11.04 7.77
C SER A 250 0.99 -11.86 8.69
N ARG A 251 1.21 -13.15 8.39
CA ARG A 251 2.11 -13.99 9.17
C ARG A 251 3.54 -13.46 9.15
N HIS A 252 4.09 -13.19 7.97
CA HIS A 252 5.46 -12.67 7.86
C HIS A 252 5.60 -11.24 8.38
N PHE A 253 4.56 -10.42 8.32
CA PHE A 253 4.54 -9.13 9.01
C PHE A 253 4.74 -9.32 10.51
N GLY A 254 3.98 -10.23 11.13
CA GLY A 254 4.11 -10.57 12.55
C GLY A 254 5.51 -11.04 12.92
N GLU A 255 6.06 -11.99 12.15
CA GLU A 255 7.43 -12.47 12.35
C GLU A 255 8.47 -11.34 12.26
N LEU A 256 8.37 -10.47 11.25
CA LEU A 256 9.31 -9.37 11.03
C LEU A 256 9.28 -8.32 12.14
N VAL A 257 8.11 -7.99 12.69
CA VAL A 257 7.97 -7.04 13.81
C VAL A 257 8.81 -7.47 15.01
N MET A 258 8.97 -8.78 15.24
CA MET A 258 9.72 -9.36 16.36
C MET A 258 11.22 -9.49 16.10
N THR A 259 11.72 -9.19 14.90
CA THR A 259 13.15 -9.28 14.58
C THR A 259 13.96 -8.15 15.20
N ALA A 260 15.20 -8.46 15.57
CA ALA A 260 16.15 -7.46 16.09
C ALA A 260 16.45 -6.37 15.03
N GLU A 261 16.52 -6.75 13.77
CA GLU A 261 16.74 -5.84 12.65
C GLU A 261 15.62 -4.81 12.53
N SER A 262 14.35 -5.24 12.60
CA SER A 262 13.22 -4.33 12.57
C SER A 262 13.18 -3.43 13.82
N ALA A 263 13.46 -3.97 15.00
CA ALA A 263 13.51 -3.18 16.23
C ALA A 263 14.57 -2.08 16.14
N ALA A 264 15.78 -2.40 15.65
CA ALA A 264 16.87 -1.44 15.46
C ALA A 264 16.51 -0.35 14.43
N LEU A 265 15.96 -0.75 13.28
CA LEU A 265 15.58 0.19 12.22
C LEU A 265 14.45 1.13 12.66
N ARG A 266 13.46 0.65 13.42
CA ARG A 266 12.42 1.49 14.01
C ARG A 266 12.99 2.47 15.04
N SER A 267 13.94 2.04 15.89
CA SER A 267 14.62 2.94 16.85
C SER A 267 15.38 4.06 16.14
N ILE A 268 16.10 3.74 15.05
CA ILE A 268 16.79 4.75 14.23
C ILE A 268 15.78 5.71 13.61
N PHE A 269 14.66 5.20 13.10
CA PHE A 269 13.62 6.04 12.51
C PHE A 269 13.07 7.05 13.53
N PHE A 270 12.72 6.64 14.74
CA PHE A 270 12.25 7.55 15.78
C PHE A 270 13.31 8.59 16.15
N ALA A 271 14.56 8.18 16.36
CA ALA A 271 15.65 9.08 16.70
C ALA A 271 15.98 10.13 15.61
N THR A 272 15.55 9.91 14.37
CA THR A 272 15.81 10.84 13.23
C THR A 272 14.60 11.70 12.87
N THR A 273 13.43 11.44 13.44
CA THR A 273 12.17 12.15 13.11
C THR A 273 11.66 13.03 14.28
N GLU A 274 12.25 12.93 15.47
CA GLU A 274 12.10 13.89 16.57
C GLU A 274 12.94 15.15 16.32
#